data_a583ae9b913b88808e674b39e9302893
#
_entry.id   a583ae9b913b88808e674b39e9302893
#
_cell.length_a   1.000
_cell.length_b   1.000
_cell.length_c   1.000
_cell.angle_alpha   90.00
_cell.angle_beta   90.00
_cell.angle_gamma   90.00
#
_symmetry.space_group_name_H-M   'P 1'
#
loop_
_entity.id
_entity.type
_entity.pdbx_description
1 polymer ?
#
loop_
_entity_poly.entity_id
_entity_poly.type
_entity_poly.pdbx_seq_one_letter_code
_entity_poly.pdbx_strand_id
1 'polypeptide(L)'
;DRLIDNSSNGFVDLFEKDINKKNLNLTAGRSVVCVDRNGDGKYGIYVANYGGPTRFYELRTGQILDLAEQLKIDKITGGRAVVAGNILSGKTDIFAANERGKNFLYYNSDGFFQDIAKDYKIDDQYENGRGTTLSDILYRGRLDIITSNWNGYHRAFVLEDNKFKDIATPTYNIPTRIRTVTVSYTH
;
A
#
# COMPACT_ATOMS: atom_id res chain seq x y z
N ASP A 1 17.37 1.64 0.29
CA ASP A 1 16.71 0.37 -0.08
C ASP A 1 17.44 -0.28 -1.25
N ARG A 2 17.28 -1.60 -1.40
CA ARG A 2 17.90 -2.39 -2.47
C ARG A 2 16.85 -3.18 -3.22
N LEU A 3 17.05 -3.39 -4.52
CA LEU A 3 16.24 -4.27 -5.35
C LEU A 3 17.12 -5.42 -5.83
N ILE A 4 16.91 -6.59 -5.25
CA ILE A 4 17.72 -7.78 -5.50
C ILE A 4 17.04 -8.65 -6.56
N ASP A 5 17.73 -8.87 -7.67
CA ASP A 5 17.35 -9.86 -8.67
C ASP A 5 17.96 -11.22 -8.30
N ASN A 6 17.12 -12.24 -8.25
CA ASN A 6 17.53 -13.64 -8.05
C ASN A 6 17.52 -14.36 -9.39
N SER A 7 18.38 -13.89 -10.31
CA SER A 7 18.57 -14.55 -11.60
C SER A 7 19.44 -15.80 -11.49
N SER A 8 19.56 -16.54 -12.59
CA SER A 8 20.37 -17.77 -12.66
C SER A 8 21.84 -17.60 -12.26
N ASN A 9 22.32 -16.37 -12.16
CA ASN A 9 23.71 -16.03 -11.79
C ASN A 9 23.87 -15.60 -10.31
N GLY A 10 22.85 -15.84 -9.47
CA GLY A 10 22.85 -15.44 -8.06
C GLY A 10 22.13 -14.13 -7.79
N PHE A 11 22.29 -13.62 -6.55
CA PHE A 11 21.65 -12.37 -6.12
C PHE A 11 22.40 -11.14 -6.63
N VAL A 12 21.76 -10.30 -7.41
CA VAL A 12 22.32 -9.08 -7.97
C VAL A 12 21.50 -7.87 -7.51
N ASP A 13 22.15 -6.88 -6.90
CA ASP A 13 21.50 -5.61 -6.62
C ASP A 13 21.38 -4.78 -7.91
N LEU A 14 20.16 -4.59 -8.36
CA LEU A 14 19.90 -3.84 -9.60
C LEU A 14 20.25 -2.36 -9.49
N PHE A 15 20.31 -1.78 -8.29
CA PHE A 15 20.72 -0.40 -8.08
C PHE A 15 22.24 -0.20 -8.14
N GLU A 16 23.06 -1.24 -8.13
CA GLU A 16 24.50 -1.12 -8.36
C GLU A 16 24.84 -0.80 -9.82
N LYS A 17 23.93 -1.09 -10.76
CA LYS A 17 24.10 -0.69 -12.15
C LYS A 17 24.00 0.82 -12.30
N ASP A 18 24.95 1.46 -12.96
CA ASP A 18 25.03 2.93 -13.09
C ASP A 18 23.75 3.56 -13.62
N ILE A 19 23.08 2.90 -14.58
CA ILE A 19 21.82 3.36 -15.16
C ILE A 19 20.70 3.48 -14.13
N ASN A 20 20.77 2.73 -13.04
CA ASN A 20 19.72 2.65 -12.01
C ASN A 20 20.03 3.47 -10.75
N LYS A 21 21.30 3.86 -10.52
CA LYS A 21 21.73 4.57 -9.31
C LYS A 21 20.93 5.83 -9.00
N LYS A 22 20.53 6.57 -10.06
CA LYS A 22 19.73 7.80 -9.91
C LYS A 22 18.35 7.58 -9.28
N ASN A 23 17.81 6.37 -9.35
CA ASN A 23 16.50 5.99 -8.83
C ASN A 23 16.60 5.29 -7.45
N LEU A 24 17.80 5.20 -6.88
CA LEU A 24 17.98 4.61 -5.55
C LEU A 24 17.14 5.34 -4.49
N ASN A 25 16.37 4.58 -3.73
CA ASN A 25 15.62 5.13 -2.59
C ASN A 25 16.56 5.39 -1.40
N LEU A 26 16.90 6.65 -1.18
CA LEU A 26 17.74 7.11 -0.07
C LEU A 26 16.93 7.46 1.19
N THR A 27 15.61 7.27 1.15
CA THR A 27 14.71 7.56 2.28
C THR A 27 14.40 6.31 3.10
N ALA A 28 13.71 6.50 4.22
CA ALA A 28 13.37 5.40 5.13
C ALA A 28 12.18 4.59 4.61
N GLY A 29 12.43 3.62 3.73
CA GLY A 29 11.43 2.65 3.29
C GLY A 29 10.87 1.84 4.46
N ARG A 30 9.56 1.70 4.53
CA ARG A 30 8.86 1.03 5.64
C ARG A 30 8.04 -0.17 5.20
N SER A 31 7.42 -0.09 4.04
CA SER A 31 6.59 -1.15 3.49
C SER A 31 6.64 -1.11 1.98
N VAL A 32 6.51 -2.27 1.37
CA VAL A 32 6.49 -2.44 -0.08
C VAL A 32 5.35 -3.34 -0.48
N VAL A 33 4.82 -3.13 -1.67
CA VAL A 33 3.83 -4.02 -2.28
C VAL A 33 4.04 -4.10 -3.79
N CYS A 34 3.82 -5.28 -4.36
CA CYS A 34 3.82 -5.48 -5.81
C CYS A 34 2.46 -5.11 -6.38
N VAL A 35 2.45 -4.41 -7.52
CA VAL A 35 1.25 -3.88 -8.14
C VAL A 35 1.29 -4.11 -9.64
N ASP A 36 0.40 -4.96 -10.14
CA ASP A 36 0.12 -5.06 -11.58
C ASP A 36 -0.91 -3.98 -11.95
N ARG A 37 -0.41 -2.76 -12.25
CA ARG A 37 -1.31 -1.62 -12.51
C ARG A 37 -2.02 -1.70 -13.87
N ASN A 38 -1.43 -2.42 -14.84
CA ASN A 38 -1.99 -2.50 -16.19
C ASN A 38 -2.82 -3.77 -16.42
N GLY A 39 -2.70 -4.78 -15.52
CA GLY A 39 -3.33 -6.08 -15.70
C GLY A 39 -2.63 -6.93 -16.78
N ASP A 40 -1.32 -6.69 -17.00
CA ASP A 40 -0.54 -7.38 -18.04
C ASP A 40 0.43 -8.43 -17.46
N GLY A 41 0.33 -8.71 -16.16
CA GLY A 41 1.19 -9.65 -15.43
C GLY A 41 2.58 -9.09 -15.09
N LYS A 42 2.87 -7.82 -15.39
CA LYS A 42 4.12 -7.17 -15.01
C LYS A 42 3.91 -6.30 -13.79
N TYR A 43 4.66 -6.60 -12.76
CA TYR A 43 4.53 -5.96 -11.47
C TYR A 43 5.46 -4.77 -11.33
N GLY A 44 4.91 -3.62 -10.94
CA GLY A 44 5.64 -2.53 -10.32
C GLY A 44 5.75 -2.74 -8.81
N ILE A 45 6.59 -1.93 -8.17
CA ILE A 45 6.83 -1.96 -6.72
C ILE A 45 6.51 -0.59 -6.14
N TYR A 46 5.44 -0.50 -5.36
CA TYR A 46 5.15 0.69 -4.54
C TYR A 46 5.95 0.61 -3.24
N VAL A 47 6.65 1.70 -2.89
CA VAL A 47 7.44 1.81 -1.65
C VAL A 47 6.87 2.94 -0.81
N ALA A 48 6.35 2.61 0.36
CA ALA A 48 5.93 3.57 1.36
C ALA A 48 7.14 4.04 2.18
N ASN A 49 7.47 5.34 2.10
CA ASN A 49 8.57 5.96 2.81
C ASN A 49 8.08 6.75 4.02
N TYR A 50 8.88 6.80 5.06
CA TYR A 50 8.64 7.67 6.22
C TYR A 50 9.43 8.97 6.09
N GLY A 51 8.73 10.09 5.96
CA GLY A 51 9.32 11.42 5.85
C GLY A 51 9.98 11.73 4.51
N GLY A 52 9.76 10.90 3.50
CA GLY A 52 10.22 11.12 2.13
C GLY A 52 9.16 10.74 1.11
N PRO A 53 9.36 11.08 -0.19
CA PRO A 53 8.40 10.76 -1.22
C PRO A 53 8.28 9.25 -1.39
N THR A 54 7.03 8.78 -1.55
CA THR A 54 6.76 7.40 -1.96
C THR A 54 7.37 7.14 -3.34
N ARG A 55 7.69 5.88 -3.63
CA ARG A 55 8.26 5.47 -4.92
C ARG A 55 7.37 4.45 -5.59
N PHE A 56 7.43 4.41 -6.92
CA PHE A 56 6.81 3.37 -7.72
C PHE A 56 7.77 2.91 -8.82
N TYR A 57 8.38 1.77 -8.60
CA TYR A 57 9.39 1.23 -9.50
C TYR A 57 8.80 0.25 -10.50
N GLU A 58 9.13 0.44 -11.77
CA GLU A 58 8.96 -0.58 -12.80
C GLU A 58 10.32 -0.96 -13.40
N LEU A 59 10.49 -2.25 -13.68
CA LEU A 59 11.66 -2.76 -14.39
C LEU A 59 11.34 -2.89 -15.88
N ARG A 60 12.03 -2.11 -16.70
CA ARG A 60 11.90 -2.17 -18.16
C ARG A 60 13.24 -2.37 -18.81
N THR A 61 13.43 -3.50 -19.50
CA THR A 61 14.67 -3.82 -20.23
C THR A 61 15.94 -3.65 -19.36
N GLY A 62 15.88 -4.08 -18.09
CA GLY A 62 16.98 -3.99 -17.14
C GLY A 62 17.18 -2.61 -16.49
N GLN A 63 16.37 -1.61 -16.85
CA GLN A 63 16.36 -0.30 -16.24
C GLN A 63 15.22 -0.18 -15.23
N ILE A 64 15.53 0.31 -14.03
CA ILE A 64 14.54 0.68 -13.02
C ILE A 64 14.05 2.09 -13.32
N LEU A 65 12.75 2.25 -13.47
CA LEU A 65 12.08 3.55 -13.64
C LEU A 65 11.28 3.85 -12.39
N ASP A 66 11.47 5.04 -11.80
CA ASP A 66 10.57 5.56 -10.78
C ASP A 66 9.46 6.36 -11.44
N LEU A 67 8.24 5.86 -11.37
CA LEU A 67 7.06 6.44 -12.00
C LEU A 67 6.15 7.15 -11.00
N ALA A 68 6.54 7.28 -9.73
CA ALA A 68 5.65 7.81 -8.68
C ALA A 68 5.12 9.21 -9.00
N GLU A 69 5.98 10.12 -9.52
CA GLU A 69 5.60 11.46 -9.93
C GLU A 69 4.62 11.43 -11.11
N GLN A 70 4.94 10.66 -12.15
CA GLN A 70 4.08 10.50 -13.33
C GLN A 70 2.69 9.95 -12.96
N LEU A 71 2.64 9.04 -11.99
CA LEU A 71 1.41 8.44 -11.48
C LEU A 71 0.71 9.29 -10.40
N LYS A 72 1.29 10.45 -10.02
CA LYS A 72 0.81 11.38 -8.98
C LYS A 72 0.65 10.76 -7.59
N ILE A 73 1.49 9.79 -7.29
CA ILE A 73 1.51 9.08 -6.00
C ILE A 73 2.81 9.30 -5.21
N ASP A 74 3.64 10.25 -5.60
CA ASP A 74 4.92 10.66 -5.00
C ASP A 74 4.76 11.49 -3.71
N LYS A 75 3.90 11.04 -2.80
CA LYS A 75 3.55 11.82 -1.60
C LYS A 75 4.61 11.71 -0.51
N ILE A 76 4.96 12.84 0.11
CA ILE A 76 5.78 12.85 1.34
C ILE A 76 4.85 12.60 2.52
N THR A 77 5.03 11.46 3.17
CA THR A 77 4.11 10.98 4.21
C THR A 77 4.85 10.30 5.37
N GLY A 78 4.09 9.96 6.39
CA GLY A 78 4.51 9.03 7.43
C GLY A 78 4.21 7.60 7.05
N GLY A 79 4.58 7.16 5.84
CA GLY A 79 4.24 5.84 5.33
C GLY A 79 4.66 4.71 6.25
N ARG A 80 3.74 3.78 6.55
CA ARG A 80 3.99 2.67 7.49
C ARG A 80 3.61 1.31 6.93
N ALA A 81 2.41 1.19 6.41
CA ALA A 81 1.91 -0.07 5.88
C ALA A 81 1.24 0.17 4.54
N VAL A 82 1.36 -0.79 3.65
CA VAL A 82 0.73 -0.75 2.35
C VAL A 82 0.25 -2.14 1.95
N VAL A 83 -0.91 -2.20 1.33
CA VAL A 83 -1.47 -3.40 0.71
C VAL A 83 -2.01 -3.06 -0.67
N ALA A 84 -2.02 -4.04 -1.56
CA ALA A 84 -2.59 -3.88 -2.89
C ALA A 84 -3.44 -5.10 -3.26
N GLY A 85 -4.52 -4.86 -3.96
CA GLY A 85 -5.45 -5.89 -4.38
C GLY A 85 -6.63 -5.30 -5.15
N ASN A 86 -7.51 -6.16 -5.63
CA ASN A 86 -8.76 -5.72 -6.24
C ASN A 86 -9.75 -5.28 -5.15
N ILE A 87 -9.65 -4.01 -4.74
CA ILE A 87 -10.49 -3.44 -3.68
C ILE A 87 -11.79 -2.86 -4.28
N LEU A 88 -11.67 -2.02 -5.31
CA LEU A 88 -12.80 -1.30 -5.93
C LEU A 88 -12.77 -1.30 -7.46
N SER A 89 -11.59 -1.15 -8.06
CA SER A 89 -11.48 -0.84 -9.50
C SER A 89 -11.68 -2.03 -10.43
N GLY A 90 -11.71 -3.25 -9.91
CA GLY A 90 -11.60 -4.47 -10.71
C GLY A 90 -10.15 -4.76 -11.16
N LYS A 91 -9.20 -3.88 -10.81
CA LYS A 91 -7.76 -3.99 -11.01
C LYS A 91 -7.03 -3.93 -9.67
N THR A 92 -5.71 -3.80 -9.68
CA THR A 92 -4.94 -3.66 -8.45
C THR A 92 -4.97 -2.22 -7.95
N ASP A 93 -5.77 -1.96 -6.92
CA ASP A 93 -5.77 -0.73 -6.13
C ASP A 93 -4.69 -0.80 -5.05
N ILE A 94 -4.33 0.36 -4.44
CA ILE A 94 -3.36 0.43 -3.35
C ILE A 94 -4.00 1.14 -2.15
N PHE A 95 -3.98 0.51 -0.98
CA PHE A 95 -4.27 1.19 0.28
C PHE A 95 -2.98 1.39 1.07
N ALA A 96 -2.68 2.66 1.40
CA ALA A 96 -1.48 3.05 2.13
C ALA A 96 -1.86 3.72 3.46
N ALA A 97 -1.50 3.07 4.57
CA ALA A 97 -1.70 3.59 5.91
C ALA A 97 -0.51 4.44 6.36
N ASN A 98 -0.79 5.60 6.93
CA ASN A 98 0.21 6.58 7.32
C ASN A 98 0.18 6.89 8.82
N GLU A 99 1.35 7.14 9.37
CA GLU A 99 1.52 7.73 10.70
C GLU A 99 1.54 9.25 10.56
N ARG A 100 0.79 9.95 11.41
CA ARG A 100 0.70 11.42 11.41
C ARG A 100 0.25 12.00 10.07
N GLY A 101 -0.84 11.50 9.55
CA GLY A 101 -1.44 11.99 8.30
C GLY A 101 -2.47 11.04 7.76
N LYS A 102 -3.17 11.50 6.73
CA LYS A 102 -4.24 10.72 6.13
C LYS A 102 -3.74 9.45 5.45
N ASN A 103 -4.55 8.39 5.48
CA ASN A 103 -4.38 7.24 4.63
C ASN A 103 -4.76 7.57 3.19
N PHE A 104 -4.24 6.79 2.25
CA PHE A 104 -4.61 6.87 0.83
C PHE A 104 -5.29 5.59 0.39
N LEU A 105 -6.31 5.74 -0.44
CA LEU A 105 -6.83 4.67 -1.29
C LEU A 105 -6.66 5.11 -2.75
N TYR A 106 -5.66 4.57 -3.39
CA TYR A 106 -5.38 4.83 -4.80
C TYR A 106 -6.19 3.87 -5.67
N TYR A 107 -7.30 4.38 -6.20
CA TYR A 107 -8.12 3.70 -7.20
C TYR A 107 -7.36 3.61 -8.52
N ASN A 108 -7.29 2.42 -9.10
CA ASN A 108 -6.61 2.18 -10.35
C ASN A 108 -7.56 2.41 -11.54
N SER A 109 -7.36 3.52 -12.25
CA SER A 109 -8.05 3.84 -13.49
C SER A 109 -7.12 3.61 -14.67
N ASP A 110 -7.20 2.42 -15.26
CA ASP A 110 -6.40 2.02 -16.45
C ASP A 110 -4.88 2.27 -16.30
N GLY A 111 -4.33 1.90 -15.14
CA GLY A 111 -2.90 2.02 -14.85
C GLY A 111 -2.49 3.36 -14.27
N PHE A 112 -3.41 4.31 -14.11
CA PHE A 112 -3.22 5.56 -13.38
C PHE A 112 -3.95 5.51 -12.04
N PHE A 113 -3.46 6.27 -11.05
CA PHE A 113 -4.00 6.24 -9.72
C PHE A 113 -4.69 7.54 -9.33
N GLN A 114 -5.83 7.44 -8.66
CA GLN A 114 -6.54 8.54 -8.05
C GLN A 114 -6.74 8.25 -6.56
N ASP A 115 -6.34 9.18 -5.68
CA ASP A 115 -6.64 9.07 -4.25
C ASP A 115 -8.12 9.38 -4.00
N ILE A 116 -8.87 8.37 -3.54
CA ILE A 116 -10.30 8.48 -3.25
C ILE A 116 -10.61 8.23 -1.75
N ALA A 117 -9.59 8.12 -0.89
CA ALA A 117 -9.78 7.75 0.51
C ALA A 117 -10.74 8.68 1.26
N LYS A 118 -10.67 9.99 1.00
CA LYS A 118 -11.54 11.00 1.62
C LYS A 118 -13.01 10.84 1.20
N ASP A 119 -13.25 10.59 -0.10
CA ASP A 119 -14.61 10.46 -0.64
C ASP A 119 -15.31 9.22 -0.07
N TYR A 120 -14.52 8.20 0.24
CA TYR A 120 -14.96 6.95 0.85
C TYR A 120 -14.85 6.93 2.39
N LYS A 121 -14.39 8.04 3.03
CA LYS A 121 -14.27 8.20 4.48
C LYS A 121 -13.38 7.14 5.17
N ILE A 122 -12.31 6.75 4.50
CA ILE A 122 -11.29 5.82 5.03
C ILE A 122 -9.89 6.44 5.12
N ASP A 123 -9.82 7.76 4.95
CA ASP A 123 -8.58 8.52 5.07
C ASP A 123 -8.03 8.60 6.50
N ASP A 124 -8.86 8.35 7.51
CA ASP A 124 -8.52 8.19 8.95
C ASP A 124 -7.45 9.19 9.43
N GLN A 125 -7.63 10.46 9.06
CA GLN A 125 -6.62 11.53 9.05
C GLN A 125 -5.93 11.76 10.40
N TYR A 126 -6.60 11.45 11.51
CA TYR A 126 -6.12 11.75 12.87
C TYR A 126 -5.52 10.54 13.58
N GLU A 127 -5.50 9.41 12.92
CA GLU A 127 -4.95 8.18 13.47
C GLU A 127 -3.50 7.94 13.03
N ASN A 128 -2.83 7.02 13.70
CA ASN A 128 -1.46 6.67 13.40
C ASN A 128 -1.40 5.25 12.83
N GLY A 129 -1.66 5.12 11.54
CA GLY A 129 -1.64 3.84 10.84
C GLY A 129 -0.33 3.09 10.98
N ARG A 130 -0.38 1.80 11.31
CA ARG A 130 0.81 0.95 11.52
C ARG A 130 0.79 -0.34 10.75
N GLY A 131 -0.31 -1.06 10.81
CA GLY A 131 -0.47 -2.31 10.11
C GLY A 131 -1.74 -2.28 9.26
N THR A 132 -1.71 -2.95 8.12
CA THR A 132 -2.90 -3.12 7.28
C THR A 132 -2.87 -4.46 6.58
N THR A 133 -4.04 -5.04 6.36
CA THR A 133 -4.23 -6.26 5.58
C THR A 133 -5.53 -6.20 4.81
N LEU A 134 -5.63 -7.00 3.75
CA LEU A 134 -6.85 -7.23 3.00
C LEU A 134 -7.39 -8.62 3.33
N SER A 135 -8.70 -8.72 3.52
CA SER A 135 -9.38 -9.99 3.75
C SER A 135 -10.85 -9.88 3.35
N ASP A 136 -11.45 -10.96 2.94
CA ASP A 136 -12.91 -11.07 2.81
C ASP A 136 -13.51 -11.43 4.17
N ILE A 137 -13.74 -10.42 5.03
CA ILE A 137 -14.20 -10.63 6.41
C ILE A 137 -15.61 -11.22 6.46
N LEU A 138 -16.44 -10.85 5.51
CA LEU A 138 -17.87 -11.22 5.49
C LEU A 138 -18.18 -12.32 4.48
N TYR A 139 -17.16 -12.99 3.90
CA TYR A 139 -17.32 -14.08 2.92
C TYR A 139 -18.18 -13.70 1.72
N ARG A 140 -17.92 -12.50 1.16
CA ARG A 140 -18.71 -11.93 0.05
C ARG A 140 -18.00 -11.99 -1.30
N GLY A 141 -16.80 -12.58 -1.36
CA GLY A 141 -15.97 -12.62 -2.57
C GLY A 141 -15.33 -11.27 -2.91
N ARG A 142 -15.16 -10.36 -1.92
CA ARG A 142 -14.51 -9.06 -2.09
C ARG A 142 -13.57 -8.75 -0.95
N LEU A 143 -12.54 -7.96 -1.23
CA LEU A 143 -11.55 -7.59 -0.24
C LEU A 143 -12.05 -6.41 0.61
N ASP A 144 -11.99 -6.59 1.92
CA ASP A 144 -12.20 -5.57 2.95
C ASP A 144 -10.84 -5.11 3.48
N ILE A 145 -10.77 -3.90 4.07
CA ILE A 145 -9.53 -3.31 4.59
C ILE A 145 -9.54 -3.37 6.10
N ILE A 146 -8.56 -4.02 6.70
CA ILE A 146 -8.34 -4.03 8.15
C ILE A 146 -7.09 -3.22 8.43
N THR A 147 -7.17 -2.21 9.29
CA THR A 147 -6.02 -1.39 9.66
C THR A 147 -5.92 -1.21 11.16
N SER A 148 -4.69 -1.25 11.67
CA SER A 148 -4.37 -0.99 13.06
C SER A 148 -3.67 0.35 13.21
N ASN A 149 -3.99 1.06 14.29
CA ASN A 149 -3.46 2.35 14.62
C ASN A 149 -2.64 2.31 15.93
N TRP A 150 -1.54 3.04 15.98
CA TRP A 150 -0.70 3.12 17.17
C TRP A 150 -1.31 4.09 18.18
N ASN A 151 -1.69 3.60 19.34
CA ASN A 151 -2.42 4.35 20.38
C ASN A 151 -3.73 4.98 19.86
N GLY A 152 -4.32 4.44 18.80
CA GLY A 152 -5.54 4.92 18.18
C GLY A 152 -6.53 3.80 17.92
N TYR A 153 -7.71 4.16 17.44
CA TYR A 153 -8.79 3.23 17.16
C TYR A 153 -8.49 2.39 15.92
N HIS A 154 -8.58 1.06 16.05
CA HIS A 154 -8.41 0.14 14.92
C HIS A 154 -9.67 0.12 14.07
N ARG A 155 -9.52 -0.16 12.76
CA ARG A 155 -10.62 -0.13 11.80
C ARG A 155 -10.75 -1.45 11.05
N ALA A 156 -11.99 -1.78 10.72
CA ALA A 156 -12.34 -2.86 9.80
C ALA A 156 -13.35 -2.31 8.79
N PHE A 157 -12.84 -1.85 7.66
CA PHE A 157 -13.65 -1.22 6.63
C PHE A 157 -14.18 -2.25 5.64
N VAL A 158 -15.49 -2.38 5.58
CA VAL A 158 -16.19 -3.19 4.59
C VAL A 158 -16.96 -2.32 3.61
N LEU A 159 -16.98 -2.70 2.34
CA LEU A 159 -17.72 -1.97 1.31
C LEU A 159 -19.19 -2.40 1.31
N GLU A 160 -20.10 -1.47 1.61
CA GLU A 160 -21.56 -1.63 1.55
C GLU A 160 -22.16 -0.45 0.77
N ASP A 161 -23.05 -0.72 -0.18
CA ASP A 161 -23.72 0.31 -0.98
C ASP A 161 -22.78 1.37 -1.57
N ASN A 162 -21.66 0.93 -2.13
CA ASN A 162 -20.58 1.78 -2.66
C ASN A 162 -19.97 2.76 -1.65
N LYS A 163 -20.01 2.43 -0.37
CA LYS A 163 -19.36 3.20 0.73
C LYS A 163 -18.66 2.24 1.67
N PHE A 164 -17.53 2.67 2.20
CA PHE A 164 -16.91 1.93 3.29
C PHE A 164 -17.61 2.25 4.60
N LYS A 165 -17.85 1.19 5.36
CA LYS A 165 -18.39 1.23 6.71
C LYS A 165 -17.39 0.57 7.65
N ASP A 166 -17.09 1.21 8.75
CA ASP A 166 -16.28 0.62 9.80
C ASP A 166 -17.15 -0.33 10.63
N ILE A 167 -16.82 -1.61 10.62
CA ILE A 167 -17.50 -2.67 11.39
C ILE A 167 -16.64 -3.16 12.56
N ALA A 168 -15.56 -2.46 12.91
CA ALA A 168 -14.72 -2.83 14.02
C ALA A 168 -15.54 -2.99 15.29
N THR A 169 -15.45 -4.18 15.90
CA THR A 169 -16.16 -4.46 17.16
C THR A 169 -15.56 -3.64 18.30
N PRO A 170 -16.33 -3.35 19.38
CA PRO A 170 -15.77 -2.66 20.54
C PRO A 170 -14.52 -3.32 21.12
N THR A 171 -14.41 -4.64 21.01
CA THR A 171 -13.23 -5.40 21.47
C THR A 171 -12.01 -5.19 20.57
N TYR A 172 -12.22 -5.06 19.26
CA TYR A 172 -11.15 -4.79 18.30
C TYR A 172 -10.78 -3.29 18.26
N ASN A 173 -11.76 -2.43 18.35
CA ASN A 173 -11.61 -0.97 18.28
C ASN A 173 -11.16 -0.36 19.63
N ILE A 174 -10.07 -0.90 20.20
CA ILE A 174 -9.48 -0.39 21.46
C ILE A 174 -8.12 0.21 21.16
N PRO A 175 -7.85 1.48 21.55
CA PRO A 175 -6.53 2.07 21.37
C PRO A 175 -5.44 1.23 22.02
N THR A 176 -4.55 0.68 21.23
CA THR A 176 -3.43 -0.16 21.68
C THR A 176 -2.15 0.12 20.88
N ARG A 177 -1.03 -0.41 21.34
CA ARG A 177 0.27 -0.25 20.65
C ARG A 177 0.52 -1.35 19.64
N ILE A 178 -0.41 -1.54 18.69
CA ILE A 178 -0.27 -2.53 17.62
C ILE A 178 0.59 -1.99 16.50
N ARG A 179 1.50 -2.82 15.97
CA ARG A 179 2.38 -2.49 14.83
C ARG A 179 2.01 -3.21 13.55
N THR A 180 1.31 -4.31 13.66
CA THR A 180 0.90 -5.12 12.50
C THR A 180 -0.46 -5.74 12.74
N VAL A 181 -1.15 -6.05 11.66
CA VAL A 181 -2.37 -6.84 11.64
C VAL A 181 -2.24 -7.87 10.53
N THR A 182 -2.68 -9.08 10.81
CA THR A 182 -2.73 -10.16 9.84
C THR A 182 -3.98 -10.97 10.06
N VAL A 183 -4.49 -11.58 9.00
CA VAL A 183 -5.63 -12.50 9.07
C VAL A 183 -5.10 -13.90 8.91
N SER A 184 -5.51 -14.79 9.81
CA SER A 184 -5.28 -16.22 9.70
C SER A 184 -6.61 -16.92 9.50
N TYR A 185 -6.72 -17.70 8.45
CA TYR A 185 -7.87 -18.58 8.23
C TYR A 185 -7.60 -19.87 8.97
N THR A 186 -8.26 -20.05 10.11
CA THR A 186 -8.33 -21.37 10.76
C THR A 186 -9.56 -22.08 10.22
N HIS A 187 -9.33 -23.19 9.58
CA HIS A 187 -10.40 -24.10 9.12
C HIS A 187 -10.90 -24.97 10.27
#